data_df5865f550e911b5715daf89eec46153
#
_entry.id   df5865f550e911b5715daf89eec46153
#
_cell.length_a   1.000
_cell.length_b   1.000
_cell.length_c   1.000
_cell.angle_alpha   90.00
_cell.angle_beta   90.00
_cell.angle_gamma   90.00
#
_symmetry.space_group_name_H-M   'P 1'
#
loop_
_entity.id
_entity.type
_entity.pdbx_description
1 polymer ?
#
loop_
_entity_poly.entity_id
_entity_poly.type
_entity_poly.pdbx_seq_one_letter_code
_entity_poly.pdbx_strand_id
1 'polypeptide(L)'
;MATAAIQRAIDAAGEAGGTVRLRSGDYVCGTLKMRSRVRLEICAGARLLASTDLRDYPEMHARRLTVQDTSMGMHQSLIYAEGCENISLCGAGVIDGQGSPRNFPGDETAQGTPGRPFLLRVIDCRRVHVSGLTLKNAACWMQNYLNCDEVLLEGLTVRNHANYNNDGMDIDGCRDVVIRHCRVSSGDDALCFKGASQRPLDRVLVEDCDFYSACNAVKVGTDTQGDFRNVLIRCCRIGGLSEDPSGLKHPCSDSGISLEMVDGGTLENFWLTDLHIARAWSPFFFRLEDRGRVKPGDPKPGIGTLRRILISHIRGEANGPRGSYLLGIPEKPMEDIAFEDVQLLQYPWEGPAPDLRQYPDLKGVYPDAHMIDTIGPAPAYALWARHARGITLKDYQATPQGTDARPAFLDEGR
;
A
#
# COMPACT_ATOMS: atom_id res chain seq x y z
N MET A 1 -22.75 15.95 -18.08
CA MET A 1 -21.35 15.64 -17.74
C MET A 1 -20.48 16.88 -17.82
N ALA A 2 -19.59 17.06 -16.84
CA ALA A 2 -18.72 18.24 -16.75
C ALA A 2 -17.33 18.03 -17.41
N THR A 3 -17.02 16.83 -17.88
CA THR A 3 -15.69 16.42 -18.39
C THR A 3 -15.09 17.43 -19.37
N ALA A 4 -15.79 17.73 -20.45
CA ALA A 4 -15.26 18.61 -21.50
C ALA A 4 -15.06 20.06 -21.01
N ALA A 5 -15.89 20.55 -20.10
CA ALA A 5 -15.74 21.90 -19.56
C ALA A 5 -14.54 22.00 -18.62
N ILE A 6 -14.37 21.03 -17.71
CA ILE A 6 -13.23 20.97 -16.78
C ILE A 6 -11.94 20.73 -17.56
N GLN A 7 -11.93 19.84 -18.56
CA GLN A 7 -10.75 19.59 -19.39
C GLN A 7 -10.31 20.82 -20.14
N ARG A 8 -11.22 21.57 -20.78
CA ARG A 8 -10.86 22.84 -21.45
C ARG A 8 -10.24 23.86 -20.47
N ALA A 9 -10.76 23.93 -19.23
CA ALA A 9 -10.16 24.81 -18.21
C ALA A 9 -8.76 24.35 -17.81
N ILE A 10 -8.54 23.04 -17.65
CA ILE A 10 -7.22 22.47 -17.37
C ILE A 10 -6.26 22.74 -18.52
N ASP A 11 -6.69 22.57 -19.78
CA ASP A 11 -5.87 22.80 -20.97
C ASP A 11 -5.47 24.28 -21.07
N ALA A 12 -6.41 25.19 -20.92
CA ALA A 12 -6.14 26.64 -20.93
C ALA A 12 -5.22 27.06 -19.77
N ALA A 13 -5.42 26.53 -18.57
CA ALA A 13 -4.54 26.80 -17.43
C ALA A 13 -3.13 26.25 -17.66
N GLY A 14 -2.97 25.18 -18.43
CA GLY A 14 -1.68 24.55 -18.75
C GLY A 14 -0.78 25.40 -19.64
N GLU A 15 -1.32 26.28 -20.45
CA GLU A 15 -0.56 27.15 -21.35
C GLU A 15 0.37 28.12 -20.59
N ALA A 16 -0.16 28.82 -19.59
CA ALA A 16 0.57 29.80 -18.81
C ALA A 16 0.89 29.38 -17.36
N GLY A 17 0.30 28.29 -16.93
CA GLY A 17 0.19 27.92 -15.51
C GLY A 17 -1.03 28.59 -14.86
N GLY A 18 -1.73 27.88 -13.97
CA GLY A 18 -2.91 28.47 -13.34
C GLY A 18 -3.70 27.52 -12.46
N THR A 19 -4.80 28.06 -11.92
CA THR A 19 -5.71 27.32 -11.05
C THR A 19 -7.07 27.13 -11.70
N VAL A 20 -7.48 25.90 -11.83
CA VAL A 20 -8.86 25.51 -12.14
C VAL A 20 -9.58 25.24 -10.83
N ARG A 21 -10.65 25.98 -10.58
CA ARG A 21 -11.37 25.90 -9.30
C ARG A 21 -12.79 25.39 -9.48
N LEU A 22 -13.09 24.25 -8.86
CA LEU A 22 -14.44 23.72 -8.76
C LEU A 22 -15.07 24.26 -7.48
N ARG A 23 -16.08 25.14 -7.64
CA ARG A 23 -16.83 25.70 -6.51
C ARG A 23 -17.88 24.69 -6.01
N SER A 24 -18.58 25.02 -4.92
CA SER A 24 -19.65 24.16 -4.38
C SER A 24 -20.64 23.68 -5.47
N GLY A 25 -20.91 22.38 -5.47
CA GLY A 25 -21.76 21.69 -6.44
C GLY A 25 -21.22 20.33 -6.86
N ASP A 26 -22.01 19.60 -7.63
CA ASP A 26 -21.68 18.25 -8.11
C ASP A 26 -21.22 18.31 -9.57
N TYR A 27 -20.08 17.67 -9.85
CA TYR A 27 -19.46 17.63 -11.16
C TYR A 27 -19.25 16.17 -11.58
N VAL A 28 -20.17 15.61 -12.36
CA VAL A 28 -20.01 14.26 -12.91
C VAL A 28 -19.06 14.32 -14.12
N CYS A 29 -17.99 13.53 -14.09
CA CYS A 29 -17.02 13.49 -15.18
C CYS A 29 -16.40 12.10 -15.38
N GLY A 30 -15.94 11.85 -16.60
CA GLY A 30 -14.98 10.80 -16.93
C GLY A 30 -13.54 11.28 -16.76
N THR A 31 -12.62 10.68 -17.50
CA THR A 31 -11.17 10.98 -17.37
C THR A 31 -10.84 12.46 -17.58
N LEU A 32 -10.12 13.03 -16.62
CA LEU A 32 -9.49 14.33 -16.68
C LEU A 32 -7.97 14.17 -16.78
N LYS A 33 -7.37 14.83 -17.77
CA LYS A 33 -5.92 14.81 -18.03
C LYS A 33 -5.29 16.08 -17.47
N MET A 34 -4.42 15.93 -16.48
CA MET A 34 -3.69 17.08 -15.92
C MET A 34 -2.67 17.63 -16.89
N ARG A 35 -2.31 18.88 -16.71
CA ARG A 35 -1.24 19.58 -17.43
C ARG A 35 -0.20 20.12 -16.45
N SER A 36 1.02 20.29 -16.93
CA SER A 36 2.08 20.92 -16.13
C SER A 36 1.67 22.31 -15.66
N ARG A 37 2.07 22.69 -14.46
CA ARG A 37 1.82 23.99 -13.82
C ARG A 37 0.34 24.28 -13.56
N VAL A 38 -0.50 23.24 -13.51
CA VAL A 38 -1.92 23.37 -13.21
C VAL A 38 -2.22 22.92 -11.78
N ARG A 39 -2.96 23.76 -11.07
CA ARG A 39 -3.60 23.47 -9.80
C ARG A 39 -5.08 23.23 -10.03
N LEU A 40 -5.55 22.01 -9.78
CA LEU A 40 -6.98 21.68 -9.73
C LEU A 40 -7.44 21.76 -8.29
N GLU A 41 -8.22 22.77 -7.97
CA GLU A 41 -8.75 23.00 -6.61
C GLU A 41 -10.23 22.62 -6.53
N ILE A 42 -10.53 21.65 -5.66
CA ILE A 42 -11.89 21.21 -5.36
C ILE A 42 -12.30 21.83 -4.03
N CYS A 43 -13.07 22.91 -4.07
CA CYS A 43 -13.41 23.70 -2.91
C CYS A 43 -14.32 22.94 -1.94
N ALA A 44 -14.41 23.43 -0.71
CA ALA A 44 -15.39 22.94 0.25
C ALA A 44 -16.81 22.99 -0.36
N GLY A 45 -17.58 21.90 -0.20
CA GLY A 45 -18.90 21.73 -0.80
C GLY A 45 -18.91 21.36 -2.28
N ALA A 46 -17.74 21.25 -2.93
CA ALA A 46 -17.64 20.67 -4.26
C ALA A 46 -17.44 19.16 -4.21
N ARG A 47 -18.10 18.43 -5.10
CA ARG A 47 -17.89 17.00 -5.29
C ARG A 47 -17.59 16.70 -6.76
N LEU A 48 -16.44 16.11 -7.02
CA LEU A 48 -16.10 15.54 -8.32
C LEU A 48 -16.55 14.08 -8.29
N LEU A 49 -17.56 13.75 -9.07
CA LEU A 49 -18.18 12.44 -9.12
C LEU A 49 -17.73 11.72 -10.40
N ALA A 50 -17.12 10.55 -10.26
CA ALA A 50 -16.74 9.72 -11.39
C ALA A 50 -17.99 9.27 -12.16
N SER A 51 -17.94 9.25 -13.49
CA SER A 51 -18.97 8.61 -14.29
C SER A 51 -19.04 7.11 -13.99
N THR A 52 -20.23 6.53 -13.97
CA THR A 52 -20.40 5.09 -13.86
C THR A 52 -20.45 4.39 -15.23
N ASP A 53 -20.28 5.13 -16.30
CA ASP A 53 -20.17 4.59 -17.67
C ASP A 53 -18.69 4.42 -18.07
N LEU A 54 -18.27 3.18 -18.27
CA LEU A 54 -16.90 2.86 -18.61
C LEU A 54 -16.42 3.52 -19.93
N ARG A 55 -17.35 3.85 -20.84
CA ARG A 55 -17.03 4.57 -22.09
C ARG A 55 -16.48 5.97 -21.88
N ASP A 56 -16.63 6.55 -20.68
CA ASP A 56 -16.09 7.84 -20.31
C ASP A 56 -14.62 7.76 -19.85
N TYR A 57 -14.03 6.57 -19.85
CA TYR A 57 -12.65 6.29 -19.44
C TYR A 57 -11.86 5.69 -20.59
N PRO A 58 -11.24 6.52 -21.44
CA PRO A 58 -10.36 6.01 -22.49
C PRO A 58 -9.18 5.28 -21.88
N GLU A 59 -8.69 4.24 -22.53
CA GLU A 59 -7.45 3.60 -22.16
C GLU A 59 -6.27 4.57 -22.29
N MET A 60 -5.47 4.65 -21.25
CA MET A 60 -4.32 5.52 -21.12
C MET A 60 -3.06 4.66 -20.95
N HIS A 61 -2.41 4.34 -22.05
CA HIS A 61 -1.18 3.52 -22.02
C HIS A 61 0.01 4.39 -21.64
N ALA A 62 0.64 4.09 -20.52
CA ALA A 62 1.86 4.75 -20.09
C ALA A 62 2.99 4.53 -21.11
N ARG A 63 3.87 5.52 -21.28
CA ARG A 63 5.03 5.41 -22.19
C ARG A 63 5.96 4.28 -21.81
N ARG A 64 6.05 3.97 -20.51
CA ARG A 64 6.79 2.84 -19.97
C ARG A 64 5.82 1.93 -19.25
N LEU A 65 5.55 0.78 -19.84
CA LEU A 65 4.69 -0.22 -19.24
C LEU A 65 5.43 -0.95 -18.12
N THR A 66 4.77 -1.13 -17.00
CA THR A 66 5.23 -1.97 -15.89
C THR A 66 4.73 -3.40 -16.05
N VAL A 67 5.15 -4.29 -15.15
CA VAL A 67 4.59 -5.64 -15.07
C VAL A 67 3.08 -5.58 -14.79
N GLN A 68 2.62 -4.63 -14.01
CA GLN A 68 1.21 -4.44 -13.68
C GLN A 68 0.38 -4.00 -14.90
N ASP A 69 0.90 -3.06 -15.68
CA ASP A 69 0.23 -2.63 -16.93
C ASP A 69 0.01 -3.80 -17.88
N THR A 70 1.00 -4.67 -18.01
CA THR A 70 0.94 -5.79 -18.94
C THR A 70 0.15 -7.00 -18.43
N SER A 71 0.14 -7.23 -17.11
CA SER A 71 -0.56 -8.38 -16.51
C SER A 71 -1.94 -8.07 -15.99
N MET A 72 -2.20 -6.80 -15.62
CA MET A 72 -3.42 -6.39 -14.92
C MET A 72 -4.30 -5.41 -15.70
N GLY A 73 -3.92 -4.99 -16.91
CA GLY A 73 -4.74 -4.13 -17.76
C GLY A 73 -5.08 -2.77 -17.12
N MET A 74 -4.14 -2.18 -16.37
CA MET A 74 -4.36 -0.97 -15.56
C MET A 74 -4.25 0.31 -16.39
N HIS A 75 -5.20 0.55 -17.28
CA HIS A 75 -5.09 1.65 -18.27
C HIS A 75 -6.11 2.77 -18.10
N GLN A 76 -7.05 2.67 -17.16
CA GLN A 76 -8.14 3.63 -17.01
C GLN A 76 -8.07 4.35 -15.66
N SER A 77 -8.37 5.65 -15.65
CA SER A 77 -8.41 6.44 -14.42
C SER A 77 -9.32 7.67 -14.54
N LEU A 78 -9.83 8.15 -13.43
CA LEU A 78 -10.61 9.40 -13.38
C LEU A 78 -9.70 10.62 -13.58
N ILE A 79 -8.60 10.69 -12.83
CA ILE A 79 -7.60 11.76 -12.98
C ILE A 79 -6.29 11.12 -13.41
N TYR A 80 -5.76 11.58 -14.53
CA TYR A 80 -4.54 11.09 -15.16
C TYR A 80 -3.52 12.21 -15.33
N ALA A 81 -2.28 11.95 -14.95
CA ALA A 81 -1.15 12.80 -15.24
C ALA A 81 0.04 11.95 -15.71
N GLU A 82 0.68 12.30 -16.81
CA GLU A 82 1.93 11.68 -17.27
C GLU A 82 2.90 12.73 -17.77
N GLY A 83 4.16 12.65 -17.28
CA GLY A 83 5.22 13.56 -17.70
C GLY A 83 4.96 15.02 -17.35
N CYS A 84 4.15 15.27 -16.34
CA CYS A 84 3.80 16.62 -15.91
C CYS A 84 4.75 17.14 -14.81
N GLU A 85 4.89 18.46 -14.76
CA GLU A 85 5.70 19.13 -13.76
C GLU A 85 4.89 20.21 -13.03
N ASN A 86 5.09 20.34 -11.71
CA ASN A 86 4.36 21.29 -10.86
C ASN A 86 2.84 21.13 -10.95
N ILE A 87 2.34 19.95 -10.68
CA ILE A 87 0.90 19.71 -10.61
C ILE A 87 0.39 19.68 -9.17
N SER A 88 -0.79 20.22 -8.98
CA SER A 88 -1.43 20.19 -7.67
C SER A 88 -2.90 19.79 -7.80
N LEU A 89 -3.33 18.88 -6.90
CA LEU A 89 -4.72 18.51 -6.71
C LEU A 89 -5.07 18.76 -5.24
N CYS A 90 -5.92 19.74 -4.94
CA CYS A 90 -6.06 20.23 -3.58
C CYS A 90 -7.44 20.78 -3.27
N GLY A 91 -7.64 21.15 -2.01
CA GLY A 91 -8.86 21.77 -1.53
C GLY A 91 -9.49 20.98 -0.39
N ALA A 92 -10.70 21.36 0.01
CA ALA A 92 -11.47 20.70 1.07
C ALA A 92 -12.73 20.00 0.52
N GLY A 93 -12.76 19.71 -0.78
CA GLY A 93 -13.86 19.02 -1.44
C GLY A 93 -13.67 17.51 -1.48
N VAL A 94 -14.54 16.85 -2.22
CA VAL A 94 -14.61 15.39 -2.31
C VAL A 94 -14.38 14.94 -3.74
N ILE A 95 -13.59 13.89 -3.93
CA ILE A 95 -13.56 13.10 -5.16
C ILE A 95 -14.13 11.72 -4.84
N ASP A 96 -15.20 11.37 -5.52
CA ASP A 96 -15.93 10.11 -5.33
C ASP A 96 -15.87 9.28 -6.61
N GLY A 97 -15.18 8.16 -6.55
CA GLY A 97 -15.04 7.23 -7.67
C GLY A 97 -16.31 6.47 -8.01
N GLN A 98 -17.34 6.54 -7.17
CA GLN A 98 -18.60 5.79 -7.34
C GLN A 98 -18.41 4.30 -7.63
N GLY A 99 -17.22 3.77 -7.22
CA GLY A 99 -16.83 2.38 -7.38
C GLY A 99 -17.73 1.47 -6.57
N SER A 100 -18.26 0.45 -7.21
CA SER A 100 -18.97 -0.65 -6.59
C SER A 100 -18.98 -1.82 -7.57
N PRO A 101 -19.15 -3.09 -7.12
CA PRO A 101 -19.33 -4.22 -8.04
C PRO A 101 -20.51 -4.05 -9.00
N ARG A 102 -21.51 -3.25 -8.63
CA ARG A 102 -22.64 -2.94 -9.51
C ARG A 102 -22.24 -2.00 -10.66
N ASN A 103 -21.45 -0.96 -10.35
CA ASN A 103 -21.05 0.04 -11.35
C ASN A 103 -19.85 -0.43 -12.18
N PHE A 104 -18.92 -1.14 -11.52
CA PHE A 104 -17.69 -1.63 -12.12
C PHE A 104 -17.46 -3.10 -11.70
N PRO A 105 -18.10 -4.07 -12.39
CA PRO A 105 -17.98 -5.48 -12.07
C PRO A 105 -16.52 -5.97 -12.13
N GLY A 106 -16.18 -6.89 -11.23
CA GLY A 106 -14.86 -7.52 -11.14
C GLY A 106 -14.76 -8.32 -9.86
N ASP A 107 -13.68 -9.06 -9.70
CA ASP A 107 -13.35 -9.79 -8.48
C ASP A 107 -11.84 -9.77 -8.21
N GLU A 108 -11.42 -10.25 -7.05
CA GLU A 108 -9.99 -10.33 -6.67
C GLU A 108 -9.23 -11.39 -7.45
N THR A 109 -9.92 -12.41 -7.98
CA THR A 109 -9.32 -13.54 -8.66
C THR A 109 -9.09 -13.28 -10.14
N ALA A 110 -9.82 -12.32 -10.73
CA ALA A 110 -9.57 -11.89 -12.09
C ALA A 110 -8.15 -11.27 -12.14
N GLN A 111 -7.27 -11.89 -12.89
CA GLN A 111 -5.96 -11.33 -13.16
C GLN A 111 -6.13 -9.96 -13.82
N GLY A 112 -6.02 -8.92 -13.06
CA GLY A 112 -6.11 -7.56 -13.52
C GLY A 112 -7.35 -6.79 -13.06
N THR A 113 -7.34 -5.51 -13.41
CA THR A 113 -8.40 -4.56 -13.13
C THR A 113 -9.10 -4.03 -14.40
N PRO A 114 -9.22 -4.80 -15.51
CA PRO A 114 -9.84 -4.26 -16.71
C PRO A 114 -11.26 -3.80 -16.41
N GLY A 115 -11.58 -2.59 -16.83
CA GLY A 115 -12.90 -2.01 -16.60
C GLY A 115 -13.15 -1.48 -15.18
N ARG A 116 -12.11 -1.35 -14.36
CA ARG A 116 -12.18 -0.71 -13.04
C ARG A 116 -11.18 0.46 -12.96
N PRO A 117 -11.60 1.71 -13.22
CA PRO A 117 -10.70 2.85 -13.24
C PRO A 117 -10.08 3.16 -11.88
N PHE A 118 -8.79 3.52 -11.86
CA PHE A 118 -8.17 4.21 -10.72
C PHE A 118 -8.87 5.53 -10.43
N LEU A 119 -8.82 6.00 -9.20
CA LEU A 119 -9.23 7.39 -8.95
C LEU A 119 -8.16 8.36 -9.45
N LEU A 120 -6.91 8.18 -9.02
CA LEU A 120 -5.75 8.98 -9.45
C LEU A 120 -4.68 8.08 -10.03
N ARG A 121 -4.14 8.43 -11.20
CA ARG A 121 -2.95 7.82 -11.76
C ARG A 121 -1.97 8.87 -12.23
N VAL A 122 -0.79 8.92 -11.60
CA VAL A 122 0.23 9.95 -11.80
C VAL A 122 1.55 9.26 -12.17
N ILE A 123 2.05 9.50 -13.38
CA ILE A 123 3.17 8.76 -13.97
C ILE A 123 4.25 9.72 -14.44
N ASP A 124 5.53 9.40 -14.15
CA ASP A 124 6.70 10.16 -14.61
C ASP A 124 6.56 11.69 -14.37
N CYS A 125 5.93 12.09 -13.26
CA CYS A 125 5.69 13.48 -12.90
C CYS A 125 6.71 13.99 -11.88
N ARG A 126 6.93 15.30 -11.86
CA ARG A 126 7.80 15.97 -10.90
C ARG A 126 7.09 17.11 -10.19
N ARG A 127 7.37 17.29 -8.90
CA ARG A 127 6.71 18.28 -8.02
C ARG A 127 5.18 18.10 -8.03
N VAL A 128 4.78 16.97 -7.47
CA VAL A 128 3.37 16.56 -7.34
C VAL A 128 2.89 16.89 -5.93
N HIS A 129 1.81 17.65 -5.82
CA HIS A 129 1.22 17.99 -4.53
C HIS A 129 -0.26 17.62 -4.50
N VAL A 130 -0.65 16.71 -3.60
CA VAL A 130 -2.06 16.36 -3.36
C VAL A 130 -2.41 16.64 -1.90
N SER A 131 -3.41 17.50 -1.64
CA SER A 131 -3.64 17.95 -0.27
C SER A 131 -5.10 18.28 0.08
N GLY A 132 -5.47 18.00 1.33
CA GLY A 132 -6.69 18.45 2.00
C GLY A 132 -7.99 17.79 1.52
N LEU A 133 -7.95 16.96 0.51
CA LEU A 133 -9.11 16.34 -0.14
C LEU A 133 -9.63 15.11 0.63
N THR A 134 -10.93 14.86 0.45
CA THR A 134 -11.51 13.56 0.74
C THR A 134 -11.60 12.75 -0.55
N LEU A 135 -10.92 11.60 -0.61
CA LEU A 135 -10.92 10.66 -1.72
C LEU A 135 -11.68 9.41 -1.30
N LYS A 136 -12.66 8.97 -2.07
CA LYS A 136 -13.44 7.80 -1.68
C LYS A 136 -13.98 6.98 -2.85
N ASN A 137 -14.27 5.71 -2.55
CA ASN A 137 -15.00 4.80 -3.42
C ASN A 137 -14.39 4.68 -4.83
N ALA A 138 -13.10 4.43 -4.95
CA ALA A 138 -12.52 4.10 -6.24
C ALA A 138 -13.06 2.74 -6.75
N ALA A 139 -13.05 2.54 -8.06
CA ALA A 139 -13.44 1.26 -8.64
C ALA A 139 -12.37 0.17 -8.45
N CYS A 140 -11.14 0.57 -8.16
CA CYS A 140 -10.03 -0.27 -7.70
C CYS A 140 -9.07 0.58 -6.83
N TRP A 141 -7.78 0.64 -7.13
CA TRP A 141 -6.81 1.46 -6.40
C TRP A 141 -7.20 2.93 -6.37
N MET A 142 -7.08 3.54 -5.19
CA MET A 142 -7.41 4.95 -5.02
C MET A 142 -6.39 5.86 -5.68
N GLN A 143 -5.11 5.64 -5.43
CA GLN A 143 -4.03 6.49 -5.89
C GLN A 143 -2.83 5.64 -6.32
N ASN A 144 -2.32 5.89 -7.51
CA ASN A 144 -1.08 5.29 -7.98
C ASN A 144 -0.12 6.39 -8.46
N TYR A 145 1.04 6.45 -7.82
CA TYR A 145 2.15 7.33 -8.18
C TYR A 145 3.29 6.47 -8.70
N LEU A 146 3.59 6.56 -9.98
CA LEU A 146 4.57 5.75 -10.67
C LEU A 146 5.72 6.61 -11.17
N ASN A 147 6.95 6.31 -10.74
CA ASN A 147 8.17 7.02 -11.17
C ASN A 147 8.17 8.54 -10.93
N CYS A 148 7.45 9.02 -9.94
CA CYS A 148 7.39 10.45 -9.65
C CYS A 148 8.54 10.92 -8.75
N ASP A 149 8.91 12.19 -8.88
CA ASP A 149 9.89 12.86 -8.03
C ASP A 149 9.25 14.05 -7.29
N GLU A 150 9.72 14.31 -6.06
CA GLU A 150 9.24 15.42 -5.23
C GLU A 150 7.71 15.35 -5.03
N VAL A 151 7.23 14.28 -4.40
CA VAL A 151 5.80 14.02 -4.15
C VAL A 151 5.45 14.42 -2.73
N LEU A 152 4.45 15.28 -2.56
CA LEU A 152 3.89 15.65 -1.26
C LEU A 152 2.41 15.25 -1.21
N LEU A 153 2.06 14.35 -0.27
CA LEU A 153 0.69 13.95 0.03
C LEU A 153 0.40 14.38 1.47
N GLU A 154 -0.52 15.34 1.68
CA GLU A 154 -0.76 15.84 3.01
C GLU A 154 -2.23 16.12 3.33
N GLY A 155 -2.63 15.83 4.56
CA GLY A 155 -3.97 16.14 5.04
C GLY A 155 -5.10 15.44 4.29
N LEU A 156 -4.83 14.30 3.67
CA LEU A 156 -5.83 13.56 2.90
C LEU A 156 -6.68 12.67 3.82
N THR A 157 -7.98 12.61 3.50
CA THR A 157 -8.87 11.58 4.04
C THR A 157 -9.22 10.61 2.92
N VAL A 158 -8.78 9.36 3.04
CA VAL A 158 -9.00 8.30 2.06
C VAL A 158 -9.93 7.24 2.65
N ARG A 159 -10.99 6.89 1.91
CA ARG A 159 -11.94 5.82 2.26
C ARG A 159 -12.21 4.97 1.03
N ASN A 160 -11.62 3.79 0.96
CA ASN A 160 -11.68 2.93 -0.23
C ASN A 160 -12.12 1.50 0.11
N HIS A 161 -13.43 1.28 0.23
CA HIS A 161 -14.03 -0.02 0.58
C HIS A 161 -15.13 -0.44 -0.41
N ALA A 162 -15.24 0.24 -1.55
CA ALA A 162 -16.42 0.11 -2.39
C ALA A 162 -16.37 -1.07 -3.37
N ASN A 163 -15.21 -1.63 -3.64
CA ASN A 163 -15.00 -2.71 -4.62
C ASN A 163 -13.82 -3.60 -4.18
N TYR A 164 -13.31 -4.46 -5.06
CA TYR A 164 -12.09 -5.26 -4.86
C TYR A 164 -10.83 -4.47 -5.24
N ASN A 165 -9.66 -4.89 -4.72
CA ASN A 165 -8.37 -4.22 -4.91
C ASN A 165 -8.48 -2.72 -4.57
N ASN A 166 -8.98 -2.45 -3.40
CA ASN A 166 -9.25 -1.10 -2.92
C ASN A 166 -8.07 -0.55 -2.12
N ASP A 167 -6.88 -0.54 -2.73
CA ASP A 167 -5.70 0.06 -2.13
C ASP A 167 -5.90 1.56 -1.88
N GLY A 168 -5.26 2.09 -0.84
CA GLY A 168 -5.39 3.51 -0.48
C GLY A 168 -4.37 4.41 -1.18
N MET A 169 -3.09 4.06 -1.07
CA MET A 169 -1.97 4.81 -1.66
C MET A 169 -0.90 3.84 -2.16
N ASP A 170 -0.64 3.82 -3.47
CA ASP A 170 0.41 3.03 -4.11
C ASP A 170 1.52 3.92 -4.62
N ILE A 171 2.73 3.75 -4.09
CA ILE A 171 3.91 4.54 -4.42
C ILE A 171 4.94 3.62 -5.07
N ASP A 172 5.16 3.76 -6.37
CA ASP A 172 6.01 2.88 -7.18
C ASP A 172 7.18 3.65 -7.79
N GLY A 173 8.41 3.27 -7.43
CA GLY A 173 9.63 3.84 -7.98
C GLY A 173 9.76 5.36 -7.84
N CYS A 174 9.12 5.96 -6.85
CA CYS A 174 9.16 7.40 -6.60
C CYS A 174 10.36 7.81 -5.74
N ARG A 175 10.76 9.09 -5.80
CA ARG A 175 11.85 9.66 -5.00
C ARG A 175 11.43 10.97 -4.36
N ASP A 176 12.02 11.26 -3.18
CA ASP A 176 11.73 12.48 -2.42
C ASP A 176 10.23 12.59 -2.12
N VAL A 177 9.69 11.57 -1.43
CA VAL A 177 8.27 11.45 -1.12
C VAL A 177 8.03 11.83 0.32
N VAL A 178 7.05 12.70 0.56
CA VAL A 178 6.56 13.02 1.91
C VAL A 178 5.05 12.72 1.97
N ILE A 179 4.66 11.90 2.93
CA ILE A 179 3.25 11.58 3.24
C ILE A 179 3.02 11.96 4.69
N ARG A 180 2.13 12.92 4.94
CA ARG A 180 1.91 13.39 6.31
C ARG A 180 0.48 13.82 6.59
N HIS A 181 0.08 13.69 7.86
CA HIS A 181 -1.25 14.10 8.35
C HIS A 181 -2.39 13.47 7.55
N CYS A 182 -2.18 12.27 6.99
CA CYS A 182 -3.17 11.56 6.20
C CYS A 182 -3.91 10.52 7.04
N ARG A 183 -5.17 10.33 6.69
CA ARG A 183 -6.02 9.30 7.28
C ARG A 183 -6.52 8.40 6.18
N VAL A 184 -6.09 7.13 6.19
CA VAL A 184 -6.36 6.16 5.11
C VAL A 184 -7.07 4.96 5.69
N SER A 185 -8.22 4.63 5.10
CA SER A 185 -8.98 3.41 5.39
C SER A 185 -9.33 2.71 4.07
N SER A 186 -8.91 1.47 3.92
CA SER A 186 -9.02 0.71 2.67
C SER A 186 -9.45 -0.74 2.88
N GLY A 187 -10.02 -1.32 1.85
CA GLY A 187 -10.36 -2.74 1.83
C GLY A 187 -9.18 -3.65 1.49
N ASP A 188 -8.22 -3.13 0.73
CA ASP A 188 -6.92 -3.73 0.42
C ASP A 188 -5.81 -2.88 1.07
N ASP A 189 -4.57 -2.90 0.61
CA ASP A 189 -3.43 -2.24 1.25
C ASP A 189 -3.67 -0.73 1.48
N ALA A 190 -3.42 -0.21 2.70
CA ALA A 190 -3.68 1.22 2.95
C ALA A 190 -2.54 2.11 2.44
N LEU A 191 -1.31 1.79 2.76
CA LEU A 191 -0.10 2.37 2.16
C LEU A 191 0.74 1.25 1.59
N CYS A 192 0.98 1.27 0.29
CA CYS A 192 1.74 0.25 -0.39
C CYS A 192 2.90 0.84 -1.20
N PHE A 193 4.12 0.38 -0.94
CA PHE A 193 5.28 0.67 -1.76
C PHE A 193 5.49 -0.45 -2.78
N LYS A 194 5.56 -0.10 -4.05
CA LYS A 194 5.71 -1.03 -5.16
C LYS A 194 6.96 -0.74 -5.98
N GLY A 195 7.49 -1.76 -6.62
CA GLY A 195 8.69 -1.68 -7.46
C GLY A 195 8.47 -2.24 -8.86
N ALA A 196 7.23 -2.25 -9.36
CA ALA A 196 6.90 -2.76 -10.69
C ALA A 196 7.58 -1.99 -11.83
N SER A 197 7.95 -0.73 -11.58
CA SER A 197 8.66 0.13 -12.52
C SER A 197 10.15 -0.20 -12.67
N GLN A 198 10.71 -1.01 -11.79
CA GLN A 198 12.16 -1.29 -11.67
C GLN A 198 13.02 -0.05 -11.28
N ARG A 199 12.42 1.14 -11.18
CA ARG A 199 13.08 2.33 -10.67
C ARG A 199 13.12 2.26 -9.14
N PRO A 200 14.24 2.61 -8.48
CA PRO A 200 14.28 2.61 -7.02
C PRO A 200 13.31 3.61 -6.39
N LEU A 201 12.53 3.15 -5.42
CA LEU A 201 11.88 4.00 -4.43
C LEU A 201 12.96 4.47 -3.44
N ASP A 202 13.10 5.78 -3.24
CA ASP A 202 14.20 6.32 -2.44
C ASP A 202 13.85 7.63 -1.74
N ARG A 203 14.31 7.80 -0.50
CA ARG A 203 14.08 8.98 0.33
C ARG A 203 12.59 9.27 0.55
N VAL A 204 11.97 8.41 1.33
CA VAL A 204 10.55 8.51 1.69
C VAL A 204 10.41 8.82 3.17
N LEU A 205 9.60 9.82 3.48
CA LEU A 205 9.16 10.15 4.83
C LEU A 205 7.64 9.97 4.94
N VAL A 206 7.22 9.17 5.91
CA VAL A 206 5.81 9.04 6.29
C VAL A 206 5.69 9.41 7.75
N GLU A 207 4.86 10.41 8.08
CA GLU A 207 4.73 10.88 9.46
C GLU A 207 3.31 11.35 9.81
N ASP A 208 2.94 11.20 11.08
CA ASP A 208 1.67 11.67 11.62
C ASP A 208 0.44 11.21 10.81
N CYS A 209 0.42 9.92 10.44
CA CYS A 209 -0.64 9.33 9.65
C CYS A 209 -1.38 8.20 10.40
N ASP A 210 -2.64 7.99 10.01
CA ASP A 210 -3.44 6.83 10.43
C ASP A 210 -3.66 5.93 9.20
N PHE A 211 -3.22 4.67 9.28
CA PHE A 211 -3.42 3.65 8.24
C PHE A 211 -4.23 2.49 8.77
N TYR A 212 -5.41 2.30 8.23
CA TYR A 212 -6.24 1.14 8.44
C TYR A 212 -6.43 0.39 7.11
N SER A 213 -6.35 -0.93 7.16
CA SER A 213 -6.65 -1.80 6.04
C SER A 213 -7.35 -3.07 6.53
N ALA A 214 -8.22 -3.63 5.70
CA ALA A 214 -8.71 -4.99 5.90
C ALA A 214 -7.73 -6.06 5.36
N CYS A 215 -6.61 -5.63 4.76
CA CYS A 215 -5.49 -6.44 4.29
C CYS A 215 -4.20 -6.00 4.99
N ASN A 216 -3.30 -5.26 4.36
CA ASN A 216 -2.07 -4.79 5.00
C ASN A 216 -2.12 -3.28 5.25
N ALA A 217 -1.88 -2.84 6.50
CA ALA A 217 -1.96 -1.41 6.79
C ALA A 217 -0.77 -0.64 6.18
N VAL A 218 0.45 -1.17 6.27
CA VAL A 218 1.64 -0.68 5.58
C VAL A 218 2.33 -1.85 4.90
N LYS A 219 2.58 -1.74 3.60
CA LYS A 219 3.14 -2.82 2.80
C LYS A 219 4.27 -2.39 1.89
N VAL A 220 5.25 -3.24 1.69
CA VAL A 220 6.15 -3.27 0.54
C VAL A 220 5.85 -4.53 -0.26
N GLY A 221 5.47 -4.37 -1.52
CA GLY A 221 5.19 -5.52 -2.39
C GLY A 221 3.75 -5.64 -2.87
N THR A 222 3.36 -6.79 -3.40
CA THR A 222 4.25 -7.91 -3.79
C THR A 222 5.10 -7.65 -5.04
N ASP A 223 4.86 -6.55 -5.80
CA ASP A 223 5.70 -6.17 -6.95
C ASP A 223 6.99 -5.54 -6.45
N THR A 224 8.10 -6.27 -6.52
CA THR A 224 9.38 -5.85 -5.94
C THR A 224 10.56 -6.06 -6.89
N GLN A 225 10.37 -5.75 -8.17
CA GLN A 225 11.44 -5.75 -9.17
C GLN A 225 12.43 -4.59 -8.96
N GLY A 226 11.94 -3.44 -8.45
CA GLY A 226 12.74 -2.29 -8.08
C GLY A 226 13.27 -2.35 -6.65
N ASP A 227 14.21 -1.49 -6.34
CA ASP A 227 14.76 -1.35 -4.99
C ASP A 227 13.91 -0.39 -4.13
N PHE A 228 14.01 -0.56 -2.79
CA PHE A 228 13.39 0.28 -1.78
C PHE A 228 14.46 0.71 -0.78
N ARG A 229 14.73 2.01 -0.70
CA ARG A 229 15.84 2.53 0.10
C ARG A 229 15.47 3.79 0.86
N ASN A 230 16.07 3.95 2.05
CA ASN A 230 15.99 5.19 2.84
C ASN A 230 14.55 5.61 3.11
N VAL A 231 13.79 4.72 3.74
CA VAL A 231 12.39 4.96 4.12
C VAL A 231 12.29 5.14 5.62
N LEU A 232 11.71 6.24 6.06
CA LEU A 232 11.38 6.52 7.45
C LEU A 232 9.86 6.62 7.61
N ILE A 233 9.29 5.77 8.46
CA ILE A 233 7.89 5.83 8.88
C ILE A 233 7.87 6.08 10.38
N ARG A 234 7.25 7.18 10.81
CA ARG A 234 7.23 7.57 12.22
C ARG A 234 5.93 8.21 12.67
N CYS A 235 5.68 8.17 13.96
CA CYS A 235 4.53 8.85 14.61
C CYS A 235 3.19 8.45 13.95
N CYS A 236 3.03 7.18 13.54
CA CYS A 236 1.83 6.71 12.85
C CYS A 236 1.03 5.73 13.69
N ARG A 237 -0.28 5.73 13.46
CA ARG A 237 -1.19 4.69 13.96
C ARG A 237 -1.44 3.71 12.82
N ILE A 238 -1.23 2.44 13.10
CA ILE A 238 -1.33 1.36 12.12
C ILE A 238 -2.38 0.36 12.62
N GLY A 239 -3.39 0.11 11.80
CA GLY A 239 -4.53 -0.68 12.20
C GLY A 239 -5.55 0.11 13.03
N GLY A 240 -6.66 -0.52 13.33
CA GLY A 240 -7.77 0.08 14.06
C GLY A 240 -9.07 -0.66 13.81
N LEU A 241 -10.19 -0.15 14.32
CA LEU A 241 -11.50 -0.65 13.93
C LEU A 241 -11.80 -0.20 12.50
N SER A 242 -12.29 -1.13 11.69
CA SER A 242 -12.88 -0.80 10.41
C SER A 242 -14.12 0.07 10.63
N GLU A 243 -14.14 1.22 10.01
CA GLU A 243 -15.37 1.99 9.79
C GLU A 243 -16.09 1.50 8.53
N ASP A 244 -15.72 0.31 8.00
CA ASP A 244 -16.34 -0.24 6.81
C ASP A 244 -17.81 -0.63 7.09
N PRO A 245 -18.78 0.11 6.53
CA PRO A 245 -20.19 -0.20 6.74
C PRO A 245 -20.63 -1.44 5.95
N SER A 246 -19.81 -1.95 5.02
CA SER A 246 -20.19 -3.08 4.17
C SER A 246 -20.11 -4.43 4.88
N GLY A 247 -19.29 -4.54 5.92
CA GLY A 247 -19.05 -5.82 6.62
C GLY A 247 -18.41 -6.89 5.73
N LEU A 248 -17.89 -6.53 4.56
CA LEU A 248 -17.36 -7.48 3.57
C LEU A 248 -16.00 -8.05 3.96
N LYS A 249 -15.28 -7.41 4.88
CA LYS A 249 -13.94 -7.83 5.30
C LYS A 249 -13.79 -7.80 6.83
N HIS A 250 -12.72 -8.41 7.31
CA HIS A 250 -12.42 -8.50 8.73
C HIS A 250 -12.31 -7.12 9.40
N PRO A 251 -12.67 -7.01 10.69
CA PRO A 251 -12.53 -5.76 11.42
C PRO A 251 -11.08 -5.42 11.81
N CYS A 252 -10.11 -6.25 11.41
CA CYS A 252 -8.69 -6.12 11.73
C CYS A 252 -7.86 -6.22 10.45
N SER A 253 -6.70 -5.56 10.43
CA SER A 253 -5.73 -5.75 9.36
C SER A 253 -5.14 -7.17 9.42
N ASP A 254 -4.89 -7.80 8.26
CA ASP A 254 -4.15 -9.06 8.20
C ASP A 254 -2.74 -8.87 8.72
N SER A 255 -2.08 -7.78 8.31
CA SER A 255 -0.82 -7.36 8.93
C SER A 255 -0.80 -5.87 9.26
N GLY A 256 -0.03 -5.52 10.29
CA GLY A 256 0.30 -4.13 10.59
C GLY A 256 1.34 -3.61 9.59
N ILE A 257 2.48 -4.28 9.53
CA ILE A 257 3.59 -3.96 8.60
C ILE A 257 3.97 -5.23 7.86
N SER A 258 3.88 -5.20 6.54
CA SER A 258 4.25 -6.29 5.65
C SER A 258 5.39 -5.87 4.72
N LEU A 259 6.53 -6.57 4.77
CA LEU A 259 7.68 -6.32 3.90
C LEU A 259 7.96 -7.57 3.06
N GLU A 260 7.60 -7.54 1.79
CA GLU A 260 7.54 -8.72 0.93
C GLU A 260 8.45 -8.57 -0.30
N MET A 261 9.73 -8.95 -0.16
CA MET A 261 10.72 -8.91 -1.25
C MET A 261 10.73 -10.21 -2.03
N VAL A 262 10.04 -10.28 -3.14
CA VAL A 262 9.75 -11.56 -3.83
C VAL A 262 10.08 -11.57 -5.34
N ASP A 263 10.45 -10.43 -5.92
CA ASP A 263 10.72 -10.31 -7.37
C ASP A 263 12.12 -9.74 -7.69
N GLY A 264 13.09 -9.84 -6.78
CA GLY A 264 14.48 -9.62 -7.08
C GLY A 264 15.08 -8.27 -6.65
N GLY A 265 14.28 -7.28 -6.23
CA GLY A 265 14.79 -5.99 -5.74
C GLY A 265 15.50 -6.05 -4.39
N THR A 266 16.01 -4.93 -3.94
CA THR A 266 16.64 -4.76 -2.63
C THR A 266 15.83 -3.83 -1.75
N LEU A 267 15.47 -4.29 -0.53
CA LEU A 267 14.91 -3.48 0.53
C LEU A 267 15.98 -3.25 1.59
N GLU A 268 16.36 -2.00 1.81
CA GLU A 268 17.38 -1.65 2.79
C GLU A 268 17.23 -0.24 3.37
N ASN A 269 17.73 -0.04 4.58
CA ASN A 269 17.64 1.24 5.30
C ASN A 269 16.20 1.66 5.52
N PHE A 270 15.42 0.82 6.20
CA PHE A 270 14.07 1.11 6.65
C PHE A 270 14.06 1.39 8.15
N TRP A 271 13.49 2.52 8.53
CA TRP A 271 13.30 2.92 9.92
C TRP A 271 11.81 3.07 10.20
N LEU A 272 11.31 2.26 11.12
CA LEU A 272 9.92 2.18 11.55
C LEU A 272 9.90 2.51 13.04
N THR A 273 9.56 3.75 13.40
CA THR A 273 9.71 4.22 14.79
C THR A 273 8.50 4.99 15.29
N ASP A 274 8.29 4.95 16.61
CA ASP A 274 7.19 5.65 17.26
C ASP A 274 5.81 5.29 16.65
N LEU A 275 5.56 3.99 16.50
CA LEU A 275 4.33 3.49 15.89
C LEU A 275 3.41 2.86 16.93
N HIS A 276 2.12 3.09 16.74
CA HIS A 276 1.07 2.37 17.46
C HIS A 276 0.39 1.38 16.53
N ILE A 277 0.60 0.06 16.74
CA ILE A 277 0.01 -1.03 15.93
C ILE A 277 -1.11 -1.67 16.72
N ALA A 278 -2.34 -1.51 16.26
CA ALA A 278 -3.49 -2.09 16.92
C ALA A 278 -4.39 -2.84 15.93
N ARG A 279 -5.04 -3.90 16.41
CA ARG A 279 -5.99 -4.69 15.63
C ARG A 279 -5.43 -5.22 14.32
N ALA A 280 -4.16 -5.60 14.32
CA ALA A 280 -3.54 -6.37 13.27
C ALA A 280 -3.47 -7.85 13.69
N TRP A 281 -3.86 -8.77 12.82
CA TRP A 281 -3.75 -10.20 13.14
C TRP A 281 -2.30 -10.64 13.24
N SER A 282 -1.43 -10.08 12.38
CA SER A 282 0.03 -10.19 12.46
C SER A 282 0.65 -8.80 12.55
N PRO A 283 1.26 -8.38 13.67
CA PRO A 283 1.89 -7.06 13.76
C PRO A 283 2.98 -6.84 12.71
N PHE A 284 3.81 -7.87 12.45
CA PHE A 284 4.89 -7.83 11.47
C PHE A 284 4.87 -9.09 10.61
N PHE A 285 4.89 -8.91 9.30
CA PHE A 285 4.99 -9.99 8.33
C PHE A 285 6.07 -9.65 7.31
N PHE A 286 7.26 -10.26 7.43
CA PHE A 286 8.38 -10.04 6.53
C PHE A 286 8.66 -11.31 5.74
N ARG A 287 8.72 -11.17 4.42
CA ARG A 287 8.89 -12.29 3.49
C ARG A 287 9.97 -11.99 2.46
N LEU A 288 10.93 -12.89 2.31
CA LEU A 288 11.87 -12.93 1.19
C LEU A 288 11.62 -14.21 0.40
N GLU A 289 11.44 -14.13 -0.91
CA GLU A 289 11.19 -15.27 -1.78
C GLU A 289 11.75 -15.06 -3.19
N ASP A 290 11.72 -16.11 -4.03
CA ASP A 290 12.15 -16.12 -5.42
C ASP A 290 10.97 -16.34 -6.37
N ARG A 291 9.91 -15.50 -6.29
CA ARG A 291 8.82 -15.50 -7.26
C ARG A 291 9.31 -15.01 -8.63
N GLY A 292 9.96 -13.86 -8.65
CA GLY A 292 10.62 -13.31 -9.83
C GLY A 292 9.67 -12.95 -10.96
N ARG A 293 8.54 -12.31 -10.67
CA ARG A 293 7.58 -11.84 -11.67
C ARG A 293 8.18 -10.70 -12.50
N VAL A 294 8.12 -10.81 -13.83
CA VAL A 294 8.63 -9.82 -14.77
C VAL A 294 7.65 -9.64 -15.93
N LYS A 295 7.86 -8.60 -16.72
CA LYS A 295 7.12 -8.43 -17.99
C LYS A 295 7.44 -9.57 -18.95
N PRO A 296 6.49 -9.95 -19.83
CA PRO A 296 6.75 -10.93 -20.86
C PRO A 296 7.99 -10.56 -21.69
N GLY A 297 8.95 -11.47 -21.76
CA GLY A 297 10.21 -11.28 -22.49
C GLY A 297 11.39 -10.71 -21.66
N ASP A 298 11.14 -10.19 -20.48
CA ASP A 298 12.22 -9.78 -19.57
C ASP A 298 12.84 -11.01 -18.88
N PRO A 299 14.15 -11.01 -18.58
CA PRO A 299 14.79 -12.12 -17.86
C PRO A 299 14.28 -12.14 -16.40
N LYS A 300 14.11 -13.36 -15.86
CA LYS A 300 13.82 -13.51 -14.41
C LYS A 300 14.98 -12.93 -13.59
N PRO A 301 14.72 -12.03 -12.62
CA PRO A 301 15.75 -11.52 -11.74
C PRO A 301 16.27 -12.61 -10.79
N GLY A 302 17.40 -12.38 -10.15
CA GLY A 302 17.86 -13.19 -9.03
C GLY A 302 17.02 -12.96 -7.77
N ILE A 303 17.34 -13.71 -6.72
CA ILE A 303 16.69 -13.55 -5.41
C ILE A 303 17.00 -12.15 -4.85
N GLY A 304 15.97 -11.45 -4.41
CA GLY A 304 16.05 -10.12 -3.81
C GLY A 304 16.87 -10.06 -2.52
N THR A 305 16.93 -8.89 -1.89
CA THR A 305 17.61 -8.68 -0.60
C THR A 305 16.67 -7.92 0.34
N LEU A 306 16.60 -8.36 1.59
CA LEU A 306 15.87 -7.68 2.66
C LEU A 306 16.81 -7.54 3.84
N ARG A 307 17.24 -6.30 4.15
CA ARG A 307 18.24 -6.06 5.19
C ARG A 307 18.24 -4.64 5.75
N ARG A 308 18.92 -4.46 6.88
CA ARG A 308 19.13 -3.17 7.57
C ARG A 308 17.79 -2.48 7.89
N ILE A 309 16.98 -3.17 8.70
CA ILE A 309 15.68 -2.67 9.14
C ILE A 309 15.74 -2.42 10.64
N LEU A 310 15.34 -1.23 11.06
CA LEU A 310 15.17 -0.88 12.47
C LEU A 310 13.69 -0.63 12.77
N ILE A 311 13.16 -1.38 13.72
CA ILE A 311 11.81 -1.22 14.27
C ILE A 311 11.97 -0.82 15.73
N SER A 312 11.55 0.41 16.09
CA SER A 312 11.79 0.93 17.43
C SER A 312 10.61 1.71 18.00
N HIS A 313 10.49 1.73 19.33
CA HIS A 313 9.44 2.45 20.06
C HIS A 313 8.04 2.08 19.56
N ILE A 314 7.75 0.78 19.51
CA ILE A 314 6.46 0.26 19.06
C ILE A 314 5.57 -0.02 20.26
N ARG A 315 4.34 0.45 20.17
CA ARG A 315 3.26 0.07 21.10
C ARG A 315 2.15 -0.57 20.31
N GLY A 316 1.53 -1.62 20.86
CA GLY A 316 0.46 -2.28 20.15
C GLY A 316 -0.52 -2.97 21.09
N GLU A 317 -1.79 -2.94 20.73
CA GLU A 317 -2.86 -3.52 21.51
C GLU A 317 -3.91 -4.23 20.64
N ALA A 318 -4.56 -5.22 21.23
CA ALA A 318 -5.61 -6.00 20.58
C ALA A 318 -5.15 -6.60 19.23
N ASN A 319 -3.87 -6.98 19.14
CA ASN A 319 -3.34 -7.69 17.97
C ASN A 319 -3.82 -9.15 17.99
N GLY A 320 -3.99 -9.74 16.81
CA GLY A 320 -4.55 -11.07 16.67
C GLY A 320 -3.60 -12.21 17.05
N PRO A 321 -4.08 -13.44 16.99
CA PRO A 321 -3.37 -14.62 17.51
C PRO A 321 -2.29 -15.18 16.56
N ARG A 322 -2.12 -14.62 15.38
CA ARG A 322 -1.24 -15.21 14.36
C ARG A 322 0.24 -15.13 14.72
N GLY A 323 0.66 -14.07 15.43
CA GLY A 323 2.06 -13.77 15.73
C GLY A 323 2.75 -12.98 14.63
N SER A 324 4.06 -12.79 14.75
CA SER A 324 4.86 -12.09 13.74
C SER A 324 5.83 -13.03 13.03
N TYR A 325 6.16 -12.72 11.78
CA TYR A 325 6.89 -13.60 10.87
C TYR A 325 8.09 -12.89 10.24
N LEU A 326 9.25 -13.55 10.28
CA LEU A 326 10.45 -13.20 9.49
C LEU A 326 10.83 -14.44 8.66
N LEU A 327 10.32 -14.53 7.43
CA LEU A 327 10.42 -15.72 6.60
C LEU A 327 11.30 -15.47 5.37
N GLY A 328 12.60 -15.81 5.47
CA GLY A 328 13.51 -15.92 4.35
C GLY A 328 13.36 -17.26 3.63
N ILE A 329 14.32 -17.55 2.74
CA ILE A 329 14.47 -18.84 2.06
C ILE A 329 15.88 -19.39 2.26
N PRO A 330 16.08 -20.72 2.14
CA PRO A 330 17.38 -21.34 2.36
C PRO A 330 18.51 -20.77 1.50
N GLU A 331 18.19 -20.40 0.26
CA GLU A 331 19.15 -19.87 -0.71
C GLU A 331 19.65 -18.46 -0.35
N LYS A 332 18.82 -17.70 0.38
CA LYS A 332 19.19 -16.35 0.81
C LYS A 332 18.42 -15.94 2.06
N PRO A 333 19.08 -15.75 3.20
CA PRO A 333 18.43 -15.29 4.41
C PRO A 333 18.09 -13.79 4.32
N MET A 334 17.15 -13.34 5.16
CA MET A 334 17.03 -11.93 5.54
C MET A 334 18.19 -11.56 6.47
N GLU A 335 18.56 -10.28 6.52
CA GLU A 335 19.75 -9.84 7.26
C GLU A 335 19.52 -8.56 8.06
N ASP A 336 20.17 -8.48 9.24
CA ASP A 336 20.29 -7.24 10.03
C ASP A 336 18.94 -6.55 10.29
N ILE A 337 18.06 -7.24 11.03
CA ILE A 337 16.75 -6.71 11.44
C ILE A 337 16.78 -6.52 12.96
N ALA A 338 16.60 -5.29 13.42
CA ALA A 338 16.61 -4.94 14.83
C ALA A 338 15.23 -4.48 15.30
N PHE A 339 14.81 -5.01 16.44
CA PHE A 339 13.65 -4.55 17.19
C PHE A 339 14.13 -3.97 18.53
N GLU A 340 13.77 -2.72 18.81
CA GLU A 340 14.13 -2.02 20.03
C GLU A 340 12.90 -1.37 20.69
N ASP A 341 12.69 -1.63 21.97
CA ASP A 341 11.54 -1.11 22.75
C ASP A 341 10.18 -1.37 22.08
N VAL A 342 9.85 -2.65 21.93
CA VAL A 342 8.58 -3.12 21.35
C VAL A 342 7.71 -3.69 22.47
N GLN A 343 6.48 -3.17 22.61
CA GLN A 343 5.50 -3.66 23.57
C GLN A 343 4.17 -3.93 22.88
N LEU A 344 3.82 -5.21 22.77
CA LEU A 344 2.62 -5.68 22.09
C LEU A 344 1.72 -6.47 23.06
N LEU A 345 0.43 -6.18 23.03
CA LEU A 345 -0.59 -6.96 23.66
C LEU A 345 -1.32 -7.76 22.57
N GLN A 346 -1.37 -9.09 22.69
CA GLN A 346 -1.86 -9.98 21.63
C GLN A 346 -2.97 -10.90 22.14
N TYR A 347 -3.92 -11.25 21.28
CA TYR A 347 -4.83 -12.33 21.56
C TYR A 347 -4.08 -13.67 21.49
N PRO A 348 -4.33 -14.60 22.44
CA PRO A 348 -3.69 -15.90 22.42
C PRO A 348 -4.22 -16.76 21.27
N TRP A 349 -3.42 -17.72 20.83
CA TRP A 349 -3.88 -18.83 20.00
C TRP A 349 -4.50 -19.90 20.87
N GLU A 350 -5.77 -20.21 20.67
CA GLU A 350 -6.51 -21.20 21.47
C GLU A 350 -6.35 -22.63 20.95
N GLY A 351 -5.74 -22.81 19.79
CA GLY A 351 -5.49 -24.11 19.17
C GLY A 351 -4.21 -24.81 19.70
N PRO A 352 -3.92 -26.02 19.22
CA PRO A 352 -2.66 -26.69 19.53
C PRO A 352 -1.48 -25.91 18.96
N ALA A 353 -0.32 -26.02 19.63
CA ALA A 353 0.91 -25.41 19.09
C ALA A 353 1.20 -26.00 17.69
N PRO A 354 1.48 -25.16 16.68
CA PRO A 354 1.73 -25.63 15.32
C PRO A 354 2.94 -26.56 15.24
N ASP A 355 2.85 -27.61 14.44
CA ASP A 355 3.98 -28.50 14.17
C ASP A 355 4.88 -27.91 13.10
N LEU A 356 6.12 -27.55 13.45
CA LEU A 356 7.11 -26.96 12.54
C LEU A 356 7.35 -27.78 11.26
N ARG A 357 7.15 -29.11 11.32
CA ARG A 357 7.27 -29.98 10.15
C ARG A 357 6.22 -29.72 9.09
N GLN A 358 5.12 -29.04 9.45
CA GLN A 358 4.03 -28.69 8.55
C GLN A 358 4.29 -27.38 7.81
N TYR A 359 5.35 -26.63 8.18
CA TYR A 359 5.75 -25.41 7.50
C TYR A 359 6.94 -25.68 6.57
N PRO A 360 6.71 -26.17 5.34
CA PRO A 360 7.76 -26.25 4.33
C PRO A 360 8.29 -24.83 4.05
N ASP A 361 9.34 -24.71 3.26
CA ASP A 361 9.94 -23.41 2.90
C ASP A 361 9.02 -22.50 2.05
N LEU A 362 7.75 -22.80 1.98
CA LEU A 362 6.65 -21.98 1.44
C LEU A 362 6.87 -21.47 0.00
N LYS A 363 7.80 -22.07 -0.73
CA LYS A 363 8.03 -21.75 -2.15
C LYS A 363 6.76 -22.02 -2.98
N GLY A 364 6.37 -21.03 -3.79
CA GLY A 364 5.21 -21.12 -4.65
C GLY A 364 3.86 -20.86 -3.96
N VAL A 365 3.85 -20.57 -2.66
CA VAL A 365 2.67 -19.99 -1.99
C VAL A 365 2.63 -18.50 -2.28
N TYR A 366 1.45 -17.94 -2.52
CA TYR A 366 1.32 -16.49 -2.73
C TYR A 366 1.91 -15.74 -1.53
N PRO A 367 2.88 -14.83 -1.73
CA PRO A 367 3.74 -14.34 -0.66
C PRO A 367 3.19 -13.14 0.12
N ASP A 368 1.93 -13.08 0.38
CA ASP A 368 1.28 -12.00 1.12
C ASP A 368 0.83 -12.46 2.51
N ALA A 369 0.57 -11.56 3.43
CA ALA A 369 0.20 -11.86 4.81
C ALA A 369 -1.06 -12.75 4.92
N HIS A 370 -2.00 -12.65 3.99
CA HIS A 370 -3.17 -13.53 3.97
C HIS A 370 -2.84 -15.00 3.64
N MET A 371 -1.63 -15.31 3.13
CA MET A 371 -1.16 -16.70 3.01
C MET A 371 -1.26 -17.45 4.36
N ILE A 372 -1.22 -16.73 5.47
CA ILE A 372 -1.34 -17.29 6.82
C ILE A 372 -2.63 -18.09 6.98
N ASP A 373 -3.69 -17.76 6.28
CA ASP A 373 -4.92 -18.54 6.27
C ASP A 373 -4.71 -19.94 5.71
N THR A 374 -3.71 -20.13 4.85
CA THR A 374 -3.32 -21.43 4.30
C THR A 374 -2.32 -22.16 5.19
N ILE A 375 -1.35 -21.44 5.79
CA ILE A 375 -0.26 -22.05 6.56
C ILE A 375 -0.52 -22.10 8.07
N GLY A 376 -1.46 -21.31 8.58
CA GLY A 376 -1.80 -21.21 9.99
C GLY A 376 -0.95 -20.21 10.79
N PRO A 377 -1.18 -20.13 12.10
CA PRO A 377 -0.50 -19.20 12.99
C PRO A 377 1.00 -19.52 13.10
N ALA A 378 1.83 -18.52 13.41
CA ALA A 378 3.24 -18.75 13.68
C ALA A 378 3.44 -19.75 14.83
N PRO A 379 4.50 -20.58 14.81
CA PRO A 379 4.84 -21.48 15.90
C PRO A 379 5.35 -20.77 17.16
N ALA A 380 5.47 -19.44 17.13
CA ALA A 380 5.73 -18.58 18.27
C ALA A 380 4.69 -17.45 18.31
N TYR A 381 4.23 -17.05 19.50
CA TYR A 381 3.16 -16.05 19.59
C TYR A 381 3.66 -14.62 19.38
N ALA A 382 4.91 -14.32 19.68
CA ALA A 382 5.49 -12.98 19.47
C ALA A 382 6.21 -12.86 18.13
N LEU A 383 7.23 -13.69 17.90
CA LEU A 383 8.03 -13.61 16.68
C LEU A 383 8.62 -14.97 16.30
N TRP A 384 8.42 -15.36 15.06
CA TRP A 384 9.05 -16.51 14.44
C TRP A 384 9.98 -16.07 13.31
N ALA A 385 11.26 -16.45 13.40
CA ALA A 385 12.28 -16.21 12.39
C ALA A 385 12.73 -17.55 11.76
N ARG A 386 12.75 -17.60 10.43
CA ARG A 386 13.28 -18.72 9.66
C ARG A 386 14.08 -18.19 8.48
N HIS A 387 15.29 -18.73 8.24
CA HIS A 387 16.23 -18.23 7.23
C HIS A 387 16.46 -16.70 7.36
N ALA A 388 16.74 -16.29 8.58
CA ALA A 388 17.05 -14.91 8.92
C ALA A 388 18.30 -14.89 9.81
N ARG A 389 19.17 -13.89 9.66
CA ARG A 389 20.39 -13.74 10.45
C ARG A 389 20.62 -12.29 10.88
N GLY A 390 21.37 -12.10 11.97
CA GLY A 390 21.56 -10.77 12.54
C GLY A 390 20.28 -10.16 13.09
N ILE A 391 19.38 -11.01 13.63
CA ILE A 391 18.16 -10.55 14.28
C ILE A 391 18.51 -10.10 15.70
N THR A 392 18.16 -8.87 16.04
CA THR A 392 18.36 -8.30 17.37
C THR A 392 17.02 -7.96 18.00
N LEU A 393 16.79 -8.45 19.21
CA LEU A 393 15.62 -8.14 20.02
C LEU A 393 16.10 -7.47 21.31
N LYS A 394 15.88 -6.17 21.44
CA LYS A 394 16.21 -5.40 22.63
C LYS A 394 14.92 -4.82 23.22
N ASP A 395 14.62 -5.19 24.45
CA ASP A 395 13.38 -4.76 25.13
C ASP A 395 12.12 -5.07 24.32
N TYR A 396 12.07 -6.25 23.70
CA TYR A 396 10.89 -6.75 22.97
C TYR A 396 10.01 -7.57 23.89
N GLN A 397 8.80 -7.11 24.12
CA GLN A 397 7.78 -7.77 24.95
C GLN A 397 6.49 -7.94 24.15
N ALA A 398 6.01 -9.17 24.04
CA ALA A 398 4.66 -9.46 23.58
C ALA A 398 3.94 -10.22 24.67
N THR A 399 2.79 -9.74 25.08
CA THR A 399 2.01 -10.32 26.19
C THR A 399 0.70 -10.87 25.65
N PRO A 400 0.45 -12.17 25.72
CA PRO A 400 -0.84 -12.73 25.33
C PRO A 400 -1.89 -12.41 26.40
N GLN A 401 -3.10 -12.05 25.96
CA GLN A 401 -4.26 -11.81 26.82
C GLN A 401 -4.92 -13.11 27.26
N GLY A 402 -4.14 -14.04 27.75
CA GLY A 402 -4.58 -15.38 28.16
C GLY A 402 -3.46 -16.39 28.03
N THR A 403 -3.80 -17.68 28.08
CA THR A 403 -2.83 -18.77 27.93
C THR A 403 -2.54 -19.00 26.43
N ASP A 404 -1.28 -18.96 26.05
CA ASP A 404 -0.81 -19.39 24.73
C ASP A 404 0.23 -20.48 24.92
N ALA A 405 0.03 -21.65 24.31
CA ALA A 405 0.91 -22.79 24.44
C ALA A 405 2.22 -22.67 23.64
N ARG A 406 2.32 -21.69 22.75
CA ARG A 406 3.50 -21.44 21.92
C ARG A 406 4.59 -20.71 22.74
N PRO A 407 5.86 -20.86 22.40
CA PRO A 407 6.91 -19.99 22.94
C PRO A 407 6.71 -18.54 22.46
N ALA A 408 7.26 -17.58 23.20
CA ALA A 408 7.25 -16.17 22.76
C ALA A 408 8.04 -15.97 21.46
N PHE A 409 9.25 -16.53 21.44
CA PHE A 409 10.18 -16.37 20.32
C PHE A 409 10.66 -17.70 19.81
N LEU A 410 10.79 -17.83 18.51
CA LEU A 410 11.42 -18.98 17.87
C LEU A 410 12.29 -18.47 16.71
N ASP A 411 13.60 -18.72 16.83
CA ASP A 411 14.57 -18.48 15.78
C ASP A 411 15.12 -19.84 15.32
N GLU A 412 14.86 -20.18 14.08
CA GLU A 412 15.34 -21.43 13.50
C GLU A 412 16.73 -21.33 12.87
N GLY A 413 17.37 -20.16 12.90
CA GLY A 413 18.81 -19.92 12.65
C GLY A 413 19.45 -20.64 11.45
N ARG A 414 18.67 -21.07 10.47
CA ARG A 414 19.10 -21.97 9.38
C ARG A 414 19.31 -21.25 8.08
#